data_9194bd9b4ad4430263a88b67557d91b8
#
_entry.id   9194bd9b4ad4430263a88b67557d91b8
#
_cell.length_a   1.000
_cell.length_b   1.000
_cell.length_c   1.000
_cell.angle_alpha   90.00
_cell.angle_beta   90.00
_cell.angle_gamma   90.00
#
_symmetry.space_group_name_H-M   'P 1'
#
loop_
_entity.id
_entity.type
_entity.pdbx_description
1 polymer ?
#
loop_
_entity_poly.entity_id
_entity_poly.type
_entity_poly.pdbx_seq_one_letter_code
_entity_poly.pdbx_strand_id
1 'polypeptide(L)'
;MKIVIPESEDPIVKEAANTIEDISLVPAKDLNEAANLVKVGAVDTMISGFNYSTRDVILCFKENFEMTSEFFSSCFICSKNGQNIAIADGGVNKTPTNEQLYCIVEDTARTYESCFGDQPKIAMLSYSTNGSGGKNPDLEKIYFVISKIREAHPEWLIDGEMQLDTAMDYQISEKKFPNSMIHGHANILIVPDLNSGNILYKSLEHLGGWRVAGPIVQGFEYPLADLSRGSTVDNIKYTLEIIERLYGKR
;
A
#
# COMPACT_ATOMS: atom_id res chain seq x y z
N MET A 1 -9.15 -18.93 -5.42
CA MET A 1 -9.77 -17.85 -4.63
C MET A 1 -10.98 -17.28 -5.37
N LYS A 2 -12.07 -16.93 -4.66
CA LYS A 2 -13.25 -16.27 -5.24
C LYS A 2 -13.24 -14.79 -4.88
N ILE A 3 -13.27 -13.92 -5.87
CA ILE A 3 -13.27 -12.46 -5.67
C ILE A 3 -14.54 -11.88 -6.26
N VAL A 4 -15.22 -11.00 -5.52
CA VAL A 4 -16.30 -10.21 -6.09
C VAL A 4 -15.76 -8.87 -6.59
N ILE A 5 -16.09 -8.55 -7.83
CA ILE A 5 -15.82 -7.24 -8.45
C ILE A 5 -17.14 -6.78 -9.10
N PRO A 6 -17.80 -5.74 -8.57
CA PRO A 6 -19.08 -5.24 -9.16
C PRO A 6 -18.92 -4.89 -10.64
N GLU A 7 -17.75 -4.40 -11.04
CA GLU A 7 -17.42 -4.06 -12.42
C GLU A 7 -16.92 -5.25 -13.25
N SER A 8 -17.17 -6.49 -12.84
CA SER A 8 -16.68 -7.72 -13.48
C SER A 8 -17.13 -7.89 -14.94
N GLU A 9 -18.19 -7.21 -15.36
CA GLU A 9 -18.65 -7.21 -16.76
C GLU A 9 -17.85 -6.27 -17.67
N ASP A 10 -17.02 -5.38 -17.11
CA ASP A 10 -16.17 -4.51 -17.92
C ASP A 10 -15.11 -5.35 -18.65
N PRO A 11 -14.91 -5.10 -19.98
CA PRO A 11 -13.95 -5.88 -20.76
C PRO A 11 -12.52 -5.91 -20.22
N ILE A 12 -12.05 -4.79 -19.66
CA ILE A 12 -10.69 -4.67 -19.08
C ILE A 12 -10.57 -5.52 -17.82
N VAL A 13 -11.60 -5.48 -16.96
CA VAL A 13 -11.63 -6.29 -15.73
C VAL A 13 -11.72 -7.79 -16.07
N LYS A 14 -12.56 -8.16 -17.02
CA LYS A 14 -12.66 -9.56 -17.52
C LYS A 14 -11.34 -10.07 -18.10
N GLU A 15 -10.70 -9.27 -18.95
CA GLU A 15 -9.43 -9.64 -19.55
C GLU A 15 -8.36 -9.87 -18.47
N ALA A 16 -8.24 -8.98 -17.50
CA ALA A 16 -7.29 -9.10 -16.40
C ALA A 16 -7.50 -10.40 -15.60
N ALA A 17 -8.74 -10.69 -15.21
CA ALA A 17 -9.06 -11.85 -14.41
C ALA A 17 -8.88 -13.18 -15.13
N ASN A 18 -9.19 -13.24 -16.43
CA ASN A 18 -9.02 -14.44 -17.23
C ASN A 18 -7.55 -14.88 -17.41
N THR A 19 -6.59 -14.02 -17.02
CA THR A 19 -5.16 -14.34 -17.09
C THR A 19 -4.63 -15.02 -15.83
N ILE A 20 -5.45 -15.21 -14.78
CA ILE A 20 -5.05 -15.79 -13.50
C ILE A 20 -5.87 -17.07 -13.27
N GLU A 21 -5.22 -18.25 -13.28
CA GLU A 21 -5.89 -19.55 -13.24
C GLU A 21 -6.62 -19.82 -11.90
N ASP A 22 -6.08 -19.33 -10.79
CA ASP A 22 -6.57 -19.63 -9.44
C ASP A 22 -7.63 -18.63 -8.91
N ILE A 23 -8.04 -17.66 -9.71
CA ILE A 23 -9.03 -16.64 -9.36
C ILE A 23 -10.32 -16.82 -10.14
N SER A 24 -11.45 -16.87 -9.43
CA SER A 24 -12.80 -16.87 -10.01
C SER A 24 -13.50 -15.56 -9.65
N LEU A 25 -13.93 -14.82 -10.67
CA LEU A 25 -14.76 -13.63 -10.48
C LEU A 25 -16.20 -14.01 -10.19
N VAL A 26 -16.80 -13.31 -9.24
CA VAL A 26 -18.22 -13.38 -8.92
C VAL A 26 -18.83 -12.01 -9.23
N PRO A 27 -19.87 -11.93 -10.06
CA PRO A 27 -20.52 -10.67 -10.36
C PRO A 27 -21.37 -10.19 -9.17
N ALA A 28 -21.52 -8.87 -9.05
CA ALA A 28 -22.47 -8.22 -8.16
C ALA A 28 -23.06 -6.99 -8.86
N LYS A 29 -24.31 -6.64 -8.53
CA LYS A 29 -24.98 -5.49 -9.17
C LYS A 29 -24.47 -4.14 -8.67
N ASP A 30 -23.96 -4.10 -7.43
CA ASP A 30 -23.47 -2.90 -6.77
C ASP A 30 -22.51 -3.23 -5.62
N LEU A 31 -21.92 -2.19 -5.00
CA LEU A 31 -21.01 -2.31 -3.86
C LEU A 31 -21.62 -3.02 -2.66
N ASN A 32 -22.92 -2.79 -2.37
CA ASN A 32 -23.59 -3.36 -1.21
C ASN A 32 -23.80 -4.87 -1.37
N GLU A 33 -24.21 -5.32 -2.56
CA GLU A 33 -24.31 -6.75 -2.84
C GLU A 33 -22.94 -7.42 -2.77
N ALA A 34 -21.89 -6.78 -3.33
CA ALA A 34 -20.54 -7.29 -3.27
C ALA A 34 -20.05 -7.45 -1.81
N ALA A 35 -20.24 -6.43 -0.98
CA ALA A 35 -19.89 -6.51 0.44
C ALA A 35 -20.67 -7.59 1.18
N ASN A 36 -21.96 -7.75 0.87
CA ASN A 36 -22.77 -8.82 1.49
C ASN A 36 -22.28 -10.22 1.10
N LEU A 37 -21.86 -10.44 -0.15
CA LEU A 37 -21.30 -11.72 -0.58
C LEU A 37 -20.04 -12.10 0.21
N VAL A 38 -19.19 -11.13 0.56
CA VAL A 38 -18.02 -11.35 1.43
C VAL A 38 -18.48 -11.70 2.85
N LYS A 39 -19.41 -10.93 3.43
CA LYS A 39 -19.91 -11.10 4.81
C LYS A 39 -20.55 -12.47 5.05
N VAL A 40 -21.24 -13.02 4.05
CA VAL A 40 -21.87 -14.35 4.16
C VAL A 40 -20.92 -15.48 3.76
N GLY A 41 -19.65 -15.18 3.43
CA GLY A 41 -18.64 -16.17 3.07
C GLY A 41 -18.86 -16.83 1.70
N ALA A 42 -19.66 -16.23 0.82
CA ALA A 42 -19.86 -16.72 -0.55
C ALA A 42 -18.64 -16.49 -1.44
N VAL A 43 -17.88 -15.45 -1.13
CA VAL A 43 -16.61 -15.07 -1.76
C VAL A 43 -15.57 -14.72 -0.70
N ASP A 44 -14.30 -14.75 -1.08
CA ASP A 44 -13.16 -14.58 -0.18
C ASP A 44 -12.83 -13.11 0.11
N THR A 45 -13.05 -12.23 -0.87
CA THR A 45 -12.79 -10.78 -0.76
C THR A 45 -13.48 -9.99 -1.86
N MET A 46 -13.37 -8.65 -1.75
CA MET A 46 -13.93 -7.68 -2.67
C MET A 46 -12.86 -6.72 -3.20
N ILE A 47 -12.93 -6.45 -4.50
CA ILE A 47 -12.17 -5.40 -5.18
C ILE A 47 -13.17 -4.54 -5.95
N SER A 48 -12.98 -3.22 -5.97
CA SER A 48 -13.84 -2.31 -6.74
C SER A 48 -13.10 -1.01 -7.04
N GLY A 49 -13.75 -0.02 -7.67
CA GLY A 49 -13.20 1.32 -7.91
C GLY A 49 -12.91 1.62 -9.38
N PHE A 50 -13.01 0.63 -10.26
CA PHE A 50 -12.78 0.88 -11.68
C PHE A 50 -13.82 1.86 -12.28
N ASN A 51 -15.08 1.79 -11.83
CA ASN A 51 -16.16 2.70 -12.21
C ASN A 51 -16.75 3.49 -11.03
N TYR A 52 -16.43 3.11 -9.79
CA TYR A 52 -16.85 3.82 -8.58
C TYR A 52 -15.82 4.86 -8.15
N SER A 53 -16.23 5.85 -7.36
CA SER A 53 -15.28 6.77 -6.73
C SER A 53 -14.58 6.09 -5.55
N THR A 54 -13.32 6.43 -5.30
CA THR A 54 -12.58 5.99 -4.09
C THR A 54 -13.38 6.25 -2.80
N ARG A 55 -14.10 7.39 -2.74
CA ARG A 55 -14.95 7.71 -1.60
C ARG A 55 -16.05 6.68 -1.37
N ASP A 56 -16.75 6.28 -2.43
CA ASP A 56 -17.88 5.34 -2.33
C ASP A 56 -17.39 3.94 -1.96
N VAL A 57 -16.25 3.53 -2.55
CA VAL A 57 -15.61 2.24 -2.25
C VAL A 57 -15.16 2.19 -0.79
N ILE A 58 -14.43 3.20 -0.31
CA ILE A 58 -13.95 3.25 1.08
C ILE A 58 -15.10 3.35 2.09
N LEU A 59 -16.17 4.10 1.78
CA LEU A 59 -17.36 4.14 2.63
C LEU A 59 -18.01 2.75 2.72
N CYS A 60 -18.17 2.06 1.59
CA CYS A 60 -18.69 0.70 1.57
C CYS A 60 -17.83 -0.25 2.43
N PHE A 61 -16.50 -0.19 2.34
CA PHE A 61 -15.62 -1.02 3.18
C PHE A 61 -15.82 -0.71 4.66
N LYS A 62 -15.81 0.57 5.03
CA LYS A 62 -15.95 1.02 6.42
C LYS A 62 -17.32 0.64 7.04
N GLU A 63 -18.38 0.63 6.24
CA GLU A 63 -19.74 0.30 6.72
C GLU A 63 -19.96 -1.21 6.84
N ASN A 64 -19.18 -2.03 6.13
CA ASN A 64 -19.45 -3.46 5.99
C ASN A 64 -18.41 -4.38 6.62
N PHE A 65 -17.15 -3.93 6.81
CA PHE A 65 -16.06 -4.77 7.29
C PHE A 65 -15.49 -4.25 8.61
N GLU A 66 -15.04 -5.18 9.45
CA GLU A 66 -14.38 -4.83 10.71
C GLU A 66 -12.97 -4.28 10.45
N MET A 67 -12.61 -3.27 11.23
CA MET A 67 -11.26 -2.71 11.21
C MET A 67 -10.36 -3.49 12.17
N THR A 68 -9.16 -3.80 11.72
CA THR A 68 -8.10 -4.44 12.51
C THR A 68 -7.08 -3.44 13.03
N SER A 69 -7.07 -2.23 12.49
CA SER A 69 -6.27 -1.08 12.94
C SER A 69 -7.17 0.08 13.37
N GLU A 70 -6.64 1.00 14.18
CA GLU A 70 -7.38 2.19 14.62
C GLU A 70 -7.75 3.11 13.45
N PHE A 71 -6.89 3.18 12.45
CA PHE A 71 -7.07 3.96 11.22
C PHE A 71 -6.82 3.07 10.01
N PHE A 72 -7.64 3.22 8.98
CA PHE A 72 -7.37 2.58 7.70
C PHE A 72 -6.47 3.46 6.83
N SER A 73 -5.72 2.81 5.96
CA SER A 73 -4.77 3.45 5.05
C SER A 73 -4.73 2.73 3.70
N SER A 74 -3.81 3.13 2.85
CA SER A 74 -3.58 2.43 1.59
C SER A 74 -2.09 2.32 1.27
N CYS A 75 -1.73 1.25 0.56
CA CYS A 75 -0.42 1.17 -0.06
C CYS A 75 -0.50 0.78 -1.52
N PHE A 76 0.53 1.15 -2.26
CA PHE A 76 0.78 0.67 -3.61
C PHE A 76 1.98 -0.26 -3.59
N ILE A 77 1.83 -1.43 -4.21
CA ILE A 77 2.95 -2.35 -4.41
C ILE A 77 3.49 -2.14 -5.82
N CYS A 78 4.75 -1.75 -5.91
CA CYS A 78 5.43 -1.49 -7.17
C CYS A 78 6.50 -2.55 -7.42
N SER A 79 6.57 -3.09 -8.64
CA SER A 79 7.54 -4.13 -9.01
C SER A 79 8.24 -3.82 -10.33
N LYS A 80 9.55 -4.01 -10.36
CA LYS A 80 10.37 -3.90 -11.58
C LYS A 80 11.64 -4.73 -11.45
N ASN A 81 11.96 -5.55 -12.46
CA ASN A 81 13.18 -6.34 -12.52
C ASN A 81 13.47 -7.18 -11.27
N GLY A 82 12.43 -7.75 -10.67
CA GLY A 82 12.53 -8.54 -9.43
C GLY A 82 12.65 -7.73 -8.14
N GLN A 83 12.74 -6.41 -8.21
CA GLN A 83 12.64 -5.53 -7.05
C GLN A 83 11.17 -5.23 -6.75
N ASN A 84 10.77 -5.37 -5.48
CA ASN A 84 9.47 -5.01 -4.98
C ASN A 84 9.58 -3.91 -3.94
N ILE A 85 8.72 -2.90 -4.01
CA ILE A 85 8.61 -1.84 -3.00
C ILE A 85 7.16 -1.55 -2.69
N ALA A 86 6.88 -1.20 -1.43
CA ALA A 86 5.59 -0.63 -1.03
C ALA A 86 5.72 0.87 -0.83
N ILE A 87 4.69 1.63 -1.24
CA ILE A 87 4.59 3.09 -1.06
C ILE A 87 3.30 3.38 -0.33
N ALA A 88 3.34 4.10 0.80
CA ALA A 88 2.18 4.47 1.60
C ALA A 88 2.35 5.85 2.31
N ASP A 89 1.26 6.59 2.52
CA ASP A 89 -0.08 6.44 1.97
C ASP A 89 -0.20 7.21 0.65
N GLY A 90 -0.76 6.60 -0.36
CA GLY A 90 -0.89 7.23 -1.68
C GLY A 90 -2.34 7.37 -2.17
N GLY A 91 -3.34 6.94 -1.36
CA GLY A 91 -4.75 6.91 -1.79
C GLY A 91 -5.78 7.43 -0.80
N VAL A 92 -5.47 7.52 0.51
CA VAL A 92 -6.48 7.76 1.56
C VAL A 92 -6.17 8.98 2.42
N ASN A 93 -5.08 8.98 3.18
CA ASN A 93 -4.81 9.96 4.22
C ASN A 93 -4.09 11.19 3.67
N LYS A 94 -4.79 12.35 3.61
CA LYS A 94 -4.23 13.57 3.02
C LYS A 94 -3.01 14.11 3.76
N THR A 95 -3.12 14.24 5.07
CA THR A 95 -2.09 14.73 5.97
C THR A 95 -2.20 13.93 7.28
N PRO A 96 -1.51 12.80 7.40
CA PRO A 96 -1.68 11.91 8.54
C PRO A 96 -1.23 12.56 9.86
N THR A 97 -1.98 12.30 10.94
CA THR A 97 -1.54 12.59 12.32
C THR A 97 -0.42 11.64 12.71
N ASN A 98 0.13 11.79 13.93
CA ASN A 98 1.14 10.86 14.46
C ASN A 98 0.59 9.44 14.53
N GLU A 99 -0.63 9.28 15.03
CA GLU A 99 -1.32 8.00 15.22
C GLU A 99 -1.65 7.37 13.86
N GLN A 100 -2.16 8.16 12.91
CA GLN A 100 -2.41 7.69 11.55
C GLN A 100 -1.13 7.26 10.86
N LEU A 101 -0.05 8.03 11.00
CA LEU A 101 1.24 7.70 10.38
C LEU A 101 1.83 6.42 11.01
N TYR A 102 1.65 6.22 12.32
CA TYR A 102 2.02 4.96 12.98
C TYR A 102 1.28 3.77 12.37
N CYS A 103 -0.06 3.83 12.24
CA CYS A 103 -0.85 2.76 11.62
C CYS A 103 -0.47 2.53 10.15
N ILE A 104 -0.22 3.60 9.38
CA ILE A 104 0.26 3.50 7.99
C ILE A 104 1.55 2.69 7.92
N VAL A 105 2.52 2.97 8.78
CA VAL A 105 3.80 2.24 8.83
C VAL A 105 3.58 0.78 9.19
N GLU A 106 2.84 0.52 10.27
CA GLU A 106 2.62 -0.84 10.79
C GLU A 106 1.87 -1.71 9.78
N ASP A 107 0.75 -1.22 9.24
CA ASP A 107 -0.07 -1.95 8.28
C ASP A 107 0.69 -2.18 6.96
N THR A 108 1.50 -1.21 6.51
CA THR A 108 2.29 -1.35 5.28
C THR A 108 3.41 -2.38 5.44
N ALA A 109 4.06 -2.41 6.60
CA ALA A 109 5.09 -3.41 6.89
C ALA A 109 4.51 -4.82 6.91
N ARG A 110 3.37 -5.01 7.60
CA ARG A 110 2.65 -6.30 7.64
C ARG A 110 2.17 -6.74 6.25
N THR A 111 1.64 -5.80 5.45
CA THR A 111 1.22 -6.06 4.05
C THR A 111 2.41 -6.50 3.19
N TYR A 112 3.53 -5.79 3.27
CA TYR A 112 4.73 -6.12 2.51
C TYR A 112 5.31 -7.50 2.90
N GLU A 113 5.48 -7.73 4.20
CA GLU A 113 5.98 -9.01 4.73
C GLU A 113 5.07 -10.18 4.35
N SER A 114 3.74 -9.99 4.41
CA SER A 114 2.77 -11.00 3.98
C SER A 114 2.86 -11.32 2.49
N CYS A 115 3.12 -10.30 1.65
CA CYS A 115 3.22 -10.50 0.20
C CYS A 115 4.52 -11.18 -0.23
N PHE A 116 5.65 -10.89 0.43
CA PHE A 116 6.98 -11.25 -0.07
C PHE A 116 7.80 -12.11 0.89
N GLY A 117 7.47 -12.13 2.18
CA GLY A 117 8.23 -12.86 3.21
C GLY A 117 9.57 -12.19 3.56
N ASP A 118 9.85 -11.02 2.98
CA ASP A 118 11.09 -10.28 3.21
C ASP A 118 10.98 -9.39 4.45
N GLN A 119 12.10 -9.21 5.17
CA GLN A 119 12.16 -8.29 6.30
C GLN A 119 11.82 -6.85 5.87
N PRO A 120 10.89 -6.17 6.58
CA PRO A 120 10.59 -4.76 6.35
C PRO A 120 11.82 -3.86 6.56
N LYS A 121 12.14 -3.07 5.53
CA LYS A 121 13.17 -2.02 5.53
C LYS A 121 12.48 -0.70 5.20
N ILE A 122 12.09 0.04 6.23
CA ILE A 122 11.13 1.13 6.17
C ILE A 122 11.85 2.47 6.15
N ALA A 123 11.77 3.20 5.06
CA ALA A 123 12.28 4.55 4.94
C ALA A 123 11.16 5.58 5.17
N MET A 124 11.30 6.41 6.19
CA MET A 124 10.43 7.57 6.42
C MET A 124 10.91 8.73 5.56
N LEU A 125 10.21 8.95 4.44
CA LEU A 125 10.64 9.92 3.42
C LEU A 125 10.36 11.36 3.80
N SER A 126 11.29 12.22 3.43
CA SER A 126 11.19 13.67 3.59
C SER A 126 12.06 14.39 2.56
N TYR A 127 11.94 15.72 2.47
CA TYR A 127 12.90 16.58 1.77
C TYR A 127 14.26 16.67 2.48
N SER A 128 14.32 16.28 3.75
CA SER A 128 15.48 16.32 4.64
C SER A 128 16.10 14.93 4.80
N THR A 129 17.37 14.89 5.19
CA THR A 129 18.07 13.65 5.57
C THR A 129 18.91 13.91 6.81
N ASN A 130 18.72 13.07 7.86
CA ASN A 130 19.55 13.02 9.06
C ASN A 130 19.75 14.40 9.73
N GLY A 131 18.65 15.14 9.91
CA GLY A 131 18.66 16.43 10.59
C GLY A 131 19.00 17.65 9.70
N SER A 132 19.23 17.48 8.39
CA SER A 132 19.59 18.58 7.50
C SER A 132 18.51 19.65 7.34
N GLY A 133 17.24 19.32 7.60
CA GLY A 133 16.10 20.24 7.54
C GLY A 133 15.90 21.09 8.80
N GLY A 134 16.72 20.90 9.85
CA GLY A 134 16.58 21.60 11.12
C GLY A 134 15.31 21.17 11.90
N LYS A 135 14.88 22.03 12.83
CA LYS A 135 13.66 21.77 13.62
C LYS A 135 12.41 22.07 12.81
N ASN A 136 11.55 21.08 12.64
CA ASN A 136 10.29 21.20 11.90
C ASN A 136 9.28 20.20 12.49
N PRO A 137 8.02 20.61 12.76
CA PRO A 137 6.98 19.74 13.29
C PRO A 137 6.74 18.46 12.46
N ASP A 138 6.87 18.54 11.13
CA ASP A 138 6.72 17.36 10.27
C ASP A 138 7.85 16.36 10.45
N LEU A 139 9.08 16.82 10.73
CA LEU A 139 10.21 15.94 11.05
C LEU A 139 10.07 15.34 12.45
N GLU A 140 9.59 16.12 13.43
CA GLU A 140 9.31 15.63 14.79
C GLU A 140 8.28 14.49 14.78
N LYS A 141 7.26 14.58 13.92
CA LYS A 141 6.30 13.50 13.68
C LYS A 141 6.99 12.21 13.23
N ILE A 142 7.91 12.30 12.27
CA ILE A 142 8.69 11.15 11.77
C ILE A 142 9.48 10.50 12.89
N TYR A 143 10.20 11.27 13.70
CA TYR A 143 10.99 10.74 14.82
C TYR A 143 10.13 10.08 15.89
N PHE A 144 8.96 10.67 16.19
CA PHE A 144 8.00 10.07 17.11
C PHE A 144 7.56 8.68 16.62
N VAL A 145 7.16 8.57 15.35
CA VAL A 145 6.70 7.30 14.77
C VAL A 145 7.82 6.27 14.72
N ILE A 146 9.03 6.65 14.30
CA ILE A 146 10.20 5.75 14.31
C ILE A 146 10.45 5.18 15.70
N SER A 147 10.42 6.03 16.73
CA SER A 147 10.61 5.59 18.11
C SER A 147 9.57 4.56 18.54
N LYS A 148 8.31 4.78 18.21
CA LYS A 148 7.20 3.89 18.55
C LYS A 148 7.24 2.56 17.79
N ILE A 149 7.56 2.58 16.52
CA ILE A 149 7.70 1.36 15.71
C ILE A 149 8.90 0.52 16.21
N ARG A 150 10.05 1.13 16.51
CA ARG A 150 11.21 0.41 17.06
C ARG A 150 10.91 -0.23 18.43
N GLU A 151 10.06 0.39 19.24
CA GLU A 151 9.60 -0.18 20.50
C GLU A 151 8.68 -1.38 20.31
N ALA A 152 7.73 -1.29 19.37
CA ALA A 152 6.72 -2.32 19.11
C ALA A 152 7.24 -3.48 18.24
N HIS A 153 8.14 -3.18 17.30
CA HIS A 153 8.63 -4.11 16.26
C HIS A 153 10.17 -4.01 16.13
N PRO A 154 10.92 -4.48 17.13
CA PRO A 154 12.39 -4.39 17.12
C PRO A 154 13.06 -5.20 16.00
N GLU A 155 12.34 -6.13 15.38
CA GLU A 155 12.78 -6.92 14.23
C GLU A 155 12.73 -6.17 12.90
N TRP A 156 11.98 -5.05 12.80
CA TRP A 156 11.89 -4.27 11.57
C TRP A 156 13.01 -3.23 11.51
N LEU A 157 13.55 -3.02 10.31
CA LEU A 157 14.52 -1.96 10.07
C LEU A 157 13.76 -0.71 9.63
N ILE A 158 13.70 0.28 10.51
CA ILE A 158 13.05 1.58 10.22
C ILE A 158 14.01 2.72 10.50
N ASP A 159 14.10 3.66 9.55
CA ASP A 159 14.93 4.85 9.71
C ASP A 159 14.39 6.06 8.93
N GLY A 160 14.92 7.23 9.25
CA GLY A 160 14.55 8.53 8.68
C GLY A 160 14.80 9.66 9.69
N GLU A 161 14.52 10.90 9.35
CA GLU A 161 13.99 11.26 8.02
C GLU A 161 15.08 11.11 6.95
N MET A 162 14.67 10.75 5.74
CA MET A 162 15.61 10.68 4.62
C MET A 162 14.96 11.01 3.27
N GLN A 163 15.77 11.51 2.37
CA GLN A 163 15.39 11.70 0.96
C GLN A 163 15.31 10.36 0.23
N LEU A 164 14.57 10.30 -0.87
CA LEU A 164 14.37 9.10 -1.67
C LEU A 164 15.69 8.49 -2.18
N ASP A 165 16.64 9.32 -2.61
CA ASP A 165 17.95 8.88 -3.07
C ASP A 165 18.75 8.18 -1.95
N THR A 166 18.67 8.70 -0.73
CA THR A 166 19.29 8.08 0.46
C THR A 166 18.62 6.76 0.82
N ALA A 167 17.30 6.65 0.64
CA ALA A 167 16.55 5.43 0.90
C ALA A 167 16.88 4.29 -0.08
N MET A 168 17.22 4.62 -1.34
CA MET A 168 17.28 3.67 -2.45
C MET A 168 18.68 3.43 -3.04
N ASP A 169 19.68 4.21 -2.64
CA ASP A 169 21.06 4.09 -3.15
C ASP A 169 22.06 3.94 -2.01
N TYR A 170 22.80 2.84 -2.03
CA TYR A 170 23.79 2.52 -1.00
C TYR A 170 24.89 3.59 -0.89
N GLN A 171 25.44 4.06 -2.02
CA GLN A 171 26.55 5.02 -2.00
C GLN A 171 26.10 6.39 -1.47
N ILE A 172 24.87 6.78 -1.80
CA ILE A 172 24.28 8.02 -1.30
C ILE A 172 23.96 7.88 0.19
N SER A 173 23.44 6.75 0.62
CA SER A 173 23.18 6.45 2.04
C SER A 173 24.44 6.54 2.88
N GLU A 174 25.51 5.87 2.48
CA GLU A 174 26.80 5.92 3.20
C GLU A 174 27.37 7.34 3.32
N LYS A 175 27.08 8.19 2.34
CA LYS A 175 27.55 9.59 2.34
C LYS A 175 26.67 10.52 3.18
N LYS A 176 25.34 10.39 3.11
CA LYS A 176 24.38 11.31 3.73
C LYS A 176 23.90 10.84 5.12
N PHE A 177 23.81 9.53 5.31
CA PHE A 177 23.31 8.91 6.53
C PHE A 177 24.05 7.58 6.83
N PRO A 178 25.37 7.62 7.11
CA PRO A 178 26.22 6.42 7.24
C PRO A 178 25.79 5.44 8.35
N ASN A 179 25.07 5.94 9.37
CA ASN A 179 24.56 5.12 10.47
C ASN A 179 23.14 4.61 10.25
N SER A 180 22.55 4.80 9.05
CA SER A 180 21.21 4.31 8.76
C SER A 180 21.16 2.78 8.78
N MET A 181 20.16 2.21 9.46
CA MET A 181 19.91 0.76 9.48
C MET A 181 19.51 0.19 8.12
N ILE A 182 19.06 1.04 7.20
CA ILE A 182 18.55 0.67 5.88
C ILE A 182 19.65 0.59 4.82
N HIS A 183 20.71 1.40 4.95
CA HIS A 183 21.86 1.46 4.03
C HIS A 183 21.47 1.56 2.54
N GLY A 184 20.44 2.38 2.22
CA GLY A 184 20.01 2.56 0.82
C GLY A 184 19.27 1.37 0.21
N HIS A 185 18.77 0.45 1.02
CA HIS A 185 18.07 -0.76 0.58
C HIS A 185 16.61 -0.82 1.08
N ALA A 186 15.92 0.32 1.11
CA ALA A 186 14.52 0.37 1.50
C ALA A 186 13.65 -0.48 0.56
N ASN A 187 12.69 -1.19 1.15
CA ASN A 187 11.63 -1.89 0.42
C ASN A 187 10.23 -1.35 0.78
N ILE A 188 10.16 -0.43 1.76
CA ILE A 188 8.94 0.28 2.14
C ILE A 188 9.26 1.76 2.22
N LEU A 189 8.51 2.57 1.48
CA LEU A 189 8.65 4.02 1.38
C LEU A 189 7.40 4.68 1.98
N ILE A 190 7.55 5.27 3.16
CA ILE A 190 6.47 6.02 3.81
C ILE A 190 6.62 7.49 3.48
N VAL A 191 5.61 8.05 2.83
CA VAL A 191 5.61 9.44 2.37
C VAL A 191 4.95 10.36 3.39
N PRO A 192 5.29 11.67 3.41
CA PRO A 192 4.77 12.62 4.41
C PRO A 192 3.29 12.96 4.23
N ASP A 193 2.78 12.87 3.01
CA ASP A 193 1.41 13.25 2.65
C ASP A 193 0.92 12.56 1.38
N LEU A 194 -0.40 12.66 1.14
CA LEU A 194 -1.06 12.05 -0.01
C LEU A 194 -0.53 12.54 -1.37
N ASN A 195 -0.16 13.81 -1.49
CA ASN A 195 0.35 14.34 -2.76
C ASN A 195 1.68 13.67 -3.12
N SER A 196 2.58 13.59 -2.13
CA SER A 196 3.89 12.92 -2.30
C SER A 196 3.73 11.46 -2.72
N GLY A 197 2.83 10.71 -2.06
CA GLY A 197 2.56 9.32 -2.37
C GLY A 197 1.96 9.15 -3.76
N ASN A 198 0.92 9.92 -4.08
CA ASN A 198 0.23 9.86 -5.35
C ASN A 198 1.15 10.20 -6.54
N ILE A 199 1.96 11.26 -6.40
CA ILE A 199 2.94 11.64 -7.42
C ILE A 199 4.02 10.56 -7.56
N LEU A 200 4.53 10.02 -6.45
CA LEU A 200 5.62 9.06 -6.47
C LEU A 200 5.21 7.76 -7.19
N TYR A 201 4.12 7.09 -6.79
CA TYR A 201 3.74 5.84 -7.43
C TYR A 201 3.39 6.03 -8.91
N LYS A 202 2.69 7.13 -9.27
CA LYS A 202 2.39 7.45 -10.68
C LYS A 202 3.65 7.74 -11.50
N SER A 203 4.65 8.40 -10.89
CA SER A 203 5.94 8.64 -11.57
C SER A 203 6.68 7.33 -11.83
N LEU A 204 6.68 6.40 -10.88
CA LEU A 204 7.27 5.08 -11.09
C LEU A 204 6.55 4.32 -12.19
N GLU A 205 5.22 4.35 -12.22
CA GLU A 205 4.41 3.70 -13.23
C GLU A 205 4.66 4.31 -14.62
N HIS A 206 4.31 5.59 -14.80
CA HIS A 206 4.24 6.22 -16.12
C HIS A 206 5.58 6.67 -16.67
N LEU A 207 6.55 7.03 -15.83
CA LEU A 207 7.89 7.46 -16.24
C LEU A 207 8.92 6.36 -16.02
N GLY A 208 8.76 5.59 -14.96
CA GLY A 208 9.72 4.57 -14.56
C GLY A 208 9.46 3.18 -15.16
N GLY A 209 8.26 2.92 -15.70
CA GLY A 209 7.87 1.62 -16.25
C GLY A 209 7.83 0.50 -15.18
N TRP A 210 7.38 0.84 -13.98
CA TRP A 210 7.10 -0.12 -12.92
C TRP A 210 5.67 -0.65 -13.06
N ARG A 211 5.47 -1.94 -12.77
CA ARG A 211 4.14 -2.48 -12.52
C ARG A 211 3.65 -1.95 -11.17
N VAL A 212 2.38 -1.56 -11.10
CA VAL A 212 1.79 -1.02 -9.87
C VAL A 212 0.50 -1.76 -9.57
N ALA A 213 0.38 -2.29 -8.35
CA ALA A 213 -0.84 -2.86 -7.79
C ALA A 213 -1.43 -1.93 -6.74
N GLY A 214 -2.76 -1.84 -6.68
CA GLY A 214 -3.45 -1.07 -5.64
C GLY A 214 -4.26 0.12 -6.18
N PRO A 215 -4.71 1.00 -5.23
CA PRO A 215 -4.36 0.94 -3.80
C PRO A 215 -4.90 -0.32 -3.12
N ILE A 216 -4.01 -0.99 -2.39
CA ILE A 216 -4.40 -2.02 -1.42
C ILE A 216 -4.87 -1.28 -0.18
N VAL A 217 -6.11 -1.51 0.23
CA VAL A 217 -6.71 -0.86 1.41
C VAL A 217 -6.35 -1.66 2.65
N GLN A 218 -5.77 -0.99 3.63
CA GLN A 218 -5.19 -1.58 4.83
C GLN A 218 -5.99 -1.23 6.08
N GLY A 219 -5.84 -2.03 7.14
CA GLY A 219 -6.52 -1.82 8.42
C GLY A 219 -7.89 -2.48 8.51
N PHE A 220 -8.22 -3.41 7.60
CA PHE A 220 -9.45 -4.21 7.63
C PHE A 220 -9.13 -5.70 7.77
N GLU A 221 -10.14 -6.45 8.21
CA GLU A 221 -10.06 -7.91 8.35
C GLU A 221 -9.91 -8.66 7.00
N TYR A 222 -10.31 -8.07 5.88
CA TYR A 222 -10.17 -8.63 4.55
C TYR A 222 -9.09 -7.91 3.74
N PRO A 223 -8.36 -8.60 2.84
CA PRO A 223 -7.50 -7.94 1.87
C PRO A 223 -8.37 -7.28 0.80
N LEU A 224 -8.47 -5.96 0.83
CA LEU A 224 -9.33 -5.14 -0.01
C LEU A 224 -8.51 -4.28 -0.97
N ALA A 225 -9.05 -3.94 -2.13
CA ALA A 225 -8.43 -2.98 -3.04
C ALA A 225 -9.47 -2.06 -3.70
N ASP A 226 -9.05 -0.81 -3.92
CA ASP A 226 -9.80 0.23 -4.65
C ASP A 226 -9.05 0.51 -5.97
N LEU A 227 -9.59 0.03 -7.09
CA LEU A 227 -8.97 0.20 -8.41
C LEU A 227 -9.04 1.65 -8.86
N SER A 228 -8.03 2.11 -9.56
CA SER A 228 -8.10 3.40 -10.26
C SER A 228 -8.95 3.29 -11.53
N ARG A 229 -9.72 4.32 -11.84
CA ARG A 229 -10.45 4.45 -13.12
C ARG A 229 -9.53 4.47 -14.36
N GLY A 230 -8.24 4.69 -14.14
CA GLY A 230 -7.22 4.62 -15.18
C GLY A 230 -6.40 3.33 -15.16
N SER A 231 -6.83 2.30 -14.40
CA SER A 231 -6.10 1.04 -14.33
C SER A 231 -6.10 0.32 -15.66
N THR A 232 -4.94 -0.17 -16.05
CA THR A 232 -4.75 -1.05 -17.21
C THR A 232 -5.05 -2.50 -16.83
N VAL A 233 -5.15 -3.38 -17.83
CA VAL A 233 -5.24 -4.84 -17.63
C VAL A 233 -4.12 -5.34 -16.72
N ASP A 234 -2.87 -4.87 -16.93
CA ASP A 234 -1.72 -5.28 -16.12
C ASP A 234 -1.79 -4.77 -14.67
N ASN A 235 -2.30 -3.56 -14.43
CA ASN A 235 -2.52 -3.05 -13.07
C ASN A 235 -3.56 -3.90 -12.31
N ILE A 236 -4.69 -4.20 -12.95
CA ILE A 236 -5.74 -5.02 -12.33
C ILE A 236 -5.21 -6.42 -12.07
N LYS A 237 -4.56 -7.05 -13.06
CA LYS A 237 -3.93 -8.35 -12.90
C LYS A 237 -2.96 -8.37 -11.73
N TYR A 238 -2.06 -7.39 -11.64
CA TYR A 238 -1.08 -7.34 -10.56
C TYR A 238 -1.75 -7.09 -9.20
N THR A 239 -2.81 -6.29 -9.14
CA THR A 239 -3.61 -6.11 -7.93
C THR A 239 -4.25 -7.43 -7.48
N LEU A 240 -4.81 -8.19 -8.39
CA LEU A 240 -5.36 -9.53 -8.11
C LEU A 240 -4.28 -10.49 -7.56
N GLU A 241 -3.09 -10.52 -8.18
CA GLU A 241 -1.95 -11.32 -7.72
C GLU A 241 -1.52 -10.95 -6.28
N ILE A 242 -1.52 -9.66 -5.93
CA ILE A 242 -1.20 -9.19 -4.57
C ILE A 242 -2.30 -9.58 -3.57
N ILE A 243 -3.56 -9.39 -3.92
CA ILE A 243 -4.70 -9.77 -3.07
C ILE A 243 -4.70 -11.28 -2.79
N GLU A 244 -4.39 -12.11 -3.78
CA GLU A 244 -4.27 -13.56 -3.61
C GLU A 244 -3.17 -13.93 -2.61
N ARG A 245 -1.99 -13.29 -2.68
CA ARG A 245 -0.90 -13.50 -1.72
C ARG A 245 -1.29 -13.12 -0.30
N LEU A 246 -2.01 -12.00 -0.14
CA LEU A 246 -2.50 -11.55 1.17
C LEU A 246 -3.55 -12.51 1.75
N TYR A 247 -4.43 -13.04 0.91
CA TYR A 247 -5.44 -14.02 1.35
C TYR A 247 -4.81 -15.35 1.78
N GLY A 248 -3.82 -15.84 1.04
CA GLY A 248 -3.14 -17.12 1.32
C GLY A 248 -2.28 -17.13 2.59
N LYS A 249 -2.11 -15.99 3.26
CA LYS A 249 -1.36 -15.84 4.53
C LYS A 249 -2.26 -15.66 5.76
N ARG A 250 -3.59 -15.74 5.59
CA ARG A 250 -4.59 -15.69 6.67
C ARG A 250 -4.72 -16.98 7.46
#